data_6a442445f8df6e27af033eca1b9310e2
#
_entry.id   6a442445f8df6e27af033eca1b9310e2
#
_cell.length_a   1.000
_cell.length_b   1.000
_cell.length_c   1.000
_cell.angle_alpha   90.00
_cell.angle_beta   90.00
_cell.angle_gamma   90.00
#
_symmetry.space_group_name_H-M   'P 1'
#
loop_
_entity.id
_entity.type
_entity.pdbx_description
1 polymer ?
#
loop_
_entity_poly.entity_id
_entity_poly.type
_entity_poly.pdbx_seq_one_letter_code
_entity_poly.pdbx_strand_id
1 'polypeptide(L)'
;MYRFSRTGRRRSAFNPLTHLLVGWGIANVGPSTRASRTCCLVASLIPDVDGLLLPLGRDLFLKYHHQVTHNLLFAAVVAGVSSWWIGARPWQISCVFFCGLAHFLGDYYGSGPGWELPLFYPFSGHPFVNPDPWKFNGWQSQIVFVISLLVTIAIARFAARTPLESISTGLNTMFSDLAVLGFHTRCECGKRALYRCHQCRVIRCSEHLRFVGHGRVLCQTCLDSSRTTGREGDPDP
;
A
#
# COMPACT_ATOMS: atom_id res chain seq x y z
N MET A 1 -31.31 13.98 -16.57
CA MET A 1 -30.55 13.96 -17.85
C MET A 1 -29.46 15.04 -17.74
N TYR A 2 -28.26 14.68 -17.27
CA TYR A 2 -27.18 15.64 -17.04
C TYR A 2 -26.46 15.95 -18.34
N ARG A 3 -26.45 17.23 -18.73
CA ARG A 3 -25.71 17.73 -19.92
C ARG A 3 -24.21 17.78 -19.59
N PHE A 4 -23.45 16.87 -20.13
CA PHE A 4 -21.99 16.91 -20.05
C PHE A 4 -21.45 18.15 -20.78
N SER A 5 -20.83 19.07 -20.05
CA SER A 5 -20.06 20.17 -20.62
C SER A 5 -18.78 19.62 -21.26
N ARG A 6 -18.61 19.85 -22.57
CA ARG A 6 -17.49 19.31 -23.39
C ARG A 6 -16.14 20.06 -23.25
N THR A 7 -16.00 21.00 -22.34
CA THR A 7 -14.87 21.93 -22.33
C THR A 7 -14.05 21.91 -21.04
N GLY A 8 -13.44 20.80 -20.71
CA GLY A 8 -12.47 20.76 -19.62
C GLY A 8 -11.54 19.57 -19.78
N ARG A 9 -10.24 19.78 -19.89
CA ARG A 9 -9.24 18.74 -19.71
C ARG A 9 -9.37 18.21 -18.29
N ARG A 10 -10.06 17.08 -18.13
CA ARG A 10 -10.22 16.38 -16.87
C ARG A 10 -8.84 15.90 -16.42
N ARG A 11 -8.41 16.31 -15.25
CA ARG A 11 -7.14 15.91 -14.66
C ARG A 11 -7.44 15.40 -13.27
N SER A 12 -7.35 14.09 -13.07
CA SER A 12 -7.28 13.52 -11.72
C SER A 12 -6.05 14.07 -11.01
N ALA A 13 -6.17 14.41 -9.73
CA ALA A 13 -5.05 14.88 -8.91
C ALA A 13 -4.24 13.73 -8.32
N PHE A 14 -4.87 12.59 -8.13
CA PHE A 14 -4.22 11.40 -7.59
C PHE A 14 -4.09 10.34 -8.68
N ASN A 15 -2.92 9.71 -8.72
CA ASN A 15 -2.70 8.55 -9.57
C ASN A 15 -2.83 7.27 -8.72
N PRO A 16 -3.05 6.10 -9.33
CA PRO A 16 -3.15 4.83 -8.61
C PRO A 16 -1.95 4.54 -7.70
N LEU A 17 -0.75 5.03 -8.05
CA LEU A 17 0.43 4.87 -7.20
C LEU A 17 0.31 5.66 -5.90
N THR A 18 -0.24 6.87 -5.92
CA THR A 18 -0.48 7.65 -4.69
C THR A 18 -1.48 6.94 -3.78
N HIS A 19 -2.60 6.43 -4.32
CA HIS A 19 -3.57 5.64 -3.56
C HIS A 19 -2.92 4.39 -2.93
N LEU A 20 -2.09 3.69 -3.70
CA LEU A 20 -1.34 2.52 -3.20
C LEU A 20 -0.40 2.90 -2.05
N LEU A 21 0.38 3.97 -2.17
CA LEU A 21 1.32 4.40 -1.12
C LEU A 21 0.61 4.87 0.14
N VAL A 22 -0.50 5.61 0.02
CA VAL A 22 -1.35 6.01 1.15
C VAL A 22 -1.94 4.77 1.83
N GLY A 23 -2.52 3.85 1.06
CA GLY A 23 -3.05 2.59 1.57
C GLY A 23 -1.98 1.74 2.27
N TRP A 24 -0.75 1.73 1.75
CA TRP A 24 0.38 1.08 2.41
C TRP A 24 0.72 1.70 3.76
N GLY A 25 0.70 3.02 3.86
CA GLY A 25 0.86 3.73 5.14
C GLY A 25 -0.18 3.28 6.15
N ILE A 26 -1.47 3.31 5.79
CA ILE A 26 -2.60 2.87 6.64
C ILE A 26 -2.44 1.41 7.06
N ALA A 27 -2.06 0.52 6.14
CA ALA A 27 -1.87 -0.91 6.39
C ALA A 27 -0.82 -1.22 7.48
N ASN A 28 0.07 -0.28 7.77
CA ASN A 28 1.16 -0.43 8.72
C ASN A 28 0.98 0.38 10.03
N VAL A 29 -0.17 1.01 10.26
CA VAL A 29 -0.42 1.81 11.48
C VAL A 29 -0.46 0.95 12.75
N GLY A 30 -0.79 -0.35 12.64
CA GLY A 30 -0.89 -1.24 13.80
C GLY A 30 -0.47 -2.68 13.50
N PRO A 31 -0.75 -3.61 14.44
CA PRO A 31 -0.45 -5.03 14.24
C PRO A 31 -1.20 -5.59 13.04
N SER A 32 -0.46 -6.02 12.03
CA SER A 32 -1.04 -6.49 10.77
C SER A 32 -0.30 -7.72 10.24
N THR A 33 -1.05 -8.62 9.61
CA THR A 33 -0.50 -9.76 8.86
C THR A 33 -0.18 -9.33 7.42
N ARG A 34 0.63 -10.11 6.70
CA ARG A 34 0.86 -9.89 5.27
C ARG A 34 -0.47 -9.88 4.50
N ALA A 35 -1.35 -10.84 4.78
CA ALA A 35 -2.65 -10.96 4.14
C ALA A 35 -3.51 -9.69 4.37
N SER A 36 -3.59 -9.19 5.62
CA SER A 36 -4.36 -7.97 5.91
C SER A 36 -3.78 -6.73 5.21
N ARG A 37 -2.45 -6.61 5.11
CA ARG A 37 -1.82 -5.51 4.35
C ARG A 37 -2.09 -5.62 2.86
N THR A 38 -2.10 -6.84 2.31
CA THR A 38 -2.50 -7.07 0.92
C THR A 38 -3.96 -6.65 0.68
N CYS A 39 -4.88 -6.98 1.60
CA CYS A 39 -6.27 -6.52 1.52
C CYS A 39 -6.37 -4.97 1.55
N CYS A 40 -5.55 -4.30 2.38
CA CYS A 40 -5.47 -2.85 2.40
C CYS A 40 -5.02 -2.26 1.06
N LEU A 41 -3.99 -2.85 0.41
CA LEU A 41 -3.56 -2.42 -0.92
C LEU A 41 -4.63 -2.64 -1.98
N VAL A 42 -5.31 -3.79 -1.94
CA VAL A 42 -6.46 -4.04 -2.83
C VAL A 42 -7.55 -3.01 -2.59
N ALA A 43 -7.92 -2.73 -1.35
CA ALA A 43 -8.95 -1.75 -1.00
C ALA A 43 -8.59 -0.31 -1.43
N SER A 44 -7.30 0.01 -1.46
CA SER A 44 -6.84 1.33 -1.94
C SER A 44 -6.80 1.48 -3.46
N LEU A 45 -6.93 0.39 -4.22
CA LEU A 45 -6.87 0.41 -5.70
C LEU A 45 -8.15 -0.07 -6.37
N ILE A 46 -8.92 -0.95 -5.71
CA ILE A 46 -10.06 -1.62 -6.33
C ILE A 46 -11.21 -0.66 -6.73
N PRO A 47 -11.41 0.52 -6.10
CA PRO A 47 -12.38 1.46 -6.64
C PRO A 47 -12.10 1.85 -8.09
N ASP A 48 -10.85 1.95 -8.49
CA ASP A 48 -10.42 2.27 -9.86
C ASP A 48 -10.51 1.07 -10.84
N VAL A 49 -11.07 -0.06 -10.41
CA VAL A 49 -11.23 -1.25 -11.28
C VAL A 49 -12.09 -0.96 -12.52
N ASP A 50 -12.95 0.04 -12.44
CA ASP A 50 -13.74 0.54 -13.56
C ASP A 50 -12.86 1.15 -14.68
N GLY A 51 -11.59 1.47 -14.40
CA GLY A 51 -10.59 1.78 -15.41
C GLY A 51 -10.38 0.68 -16.45
N LEU A 52 -10.71 -0.57 -16.12
CA LEU A 52 -10.72 -1.70 -17.06
C LEU A 52 -11.79 -1.55 -18.15
N LEU A 53 -12.75 -0.64 -18.01
CA LEU A 53 -13.71 -0.31 -19.06
C LEU A 53 -13.10 0.56 -20.17
N LEU A 54 -11.95 1.21 -19.92
CA LEU A 54 -11.32 2.11 -20.90
C LEU A 54 -10.98 1.44 -22.25
N PRO A 55 -10.46 0.20 -22.31
CA PRO A 55 -10.26 -0.53 -23.56
C PRO A 55 -11.56 -0.86 -24.31
N LEU A 56 -12.70 -0.95 -23.61
CA LEU A 56 -14.01 -1.21 -24.20
C LEU A 56 -14.66 0.04 -24.78
N GLY A 57 -14.16 1.21 -24.45
CA GLY A 57 -14.58 2.50 -24.99
C GLY A 57 -14.55 3.61 -23.94
N ARG A 58 -14.04 4.76 -24.36
CA ARG A 58 -13.95 5.93 -23.48
C ARG A 58 -15.30 6.39 -22.94
N ASP A 59 -16.33 6.32 -23.75
CA ASP A 59 -17.69 6.76 -23.34
C ASP A 59 -18.26 5.83 -22.28
N LEU A 60 -17.99 4.52 -22.39
CA LEU A 60 -18.39 3.54 -21.39
C LEU A 60 -17.68 3.81 -20.06
N PHE A 61 -16.36 3.99 -20.09
CA PHE A 61 -15.58 4.37 -18.91
C PHE A 61 -16.13 5.65 -18.27
N LEU A 62 -16.31 6.73 -19.05
CA LEU A 62 -16.79 8.01 -18.52
C LEU A 62 -18.22 7.94 -17.96
N LYS A 63 -19.02 6.97 -18.41
CA LYS A 63 -20.39 6.77 -17.94
C LYS A 63 -20.44 6.09 -16.57
N TYR A 64 -19.55 5.14 -16.33
CA TYR A 64 -19.60 4.29 -15.12
C TYR A 64 -18.53 4.61 -14.10
N HIS A 65 -17.49 5.33 -14.48
CA HIS A 65 -16.43 5.75 -13.56
C HIS A 65 -16.99 6.58 -12.41
N HIS A 66 -16.60 6.23 -11.21
CA HIS A 66 -17.07 6.72 -9.92
C HIS A 66 -18.49 6.30 -9.52
N GLN A 67 -19.27 5.62 -10.36
CA GLN A 67 -20.68 5.38 -10.00
C GLN A 67 -20.91 4.19 -9.07
N VAL A 68 -20.24 3.07 -9.33
CA VAL A 68 -20.52 1.81 -8.62
C VAL A 68 -19.53 1.54 -7.51
N THR A 69 -18.27 1.85 -7.73
CA THR A 69 -17.16 1.46 -6.87
C THR A 69 -16.70 2.55 -5.89
N HIS A 70 -17.08 3.82 -6.11
CA HIS A 70 -16.63 4.96 -5.30
C HIS A 70 -17.69 5.39 -4.28
N ASN A 71 -18.13 4.44 -3.43
CA ASN A 71 -19.11 4.71 -2.38
C ASN A 71 -18.81 3.91 -1.09
N LEU A 72 -19.42 4.35 0.01
CA LEU A 72 -19.18 3.78 1.34
C LEU A 72 -19.65 2.32 1.44
N LEU A 73 -20.72 1.95 0.74
CA LEU A 73 -21.20 0.57 0.72
C LEU A 73 -20.17 -0.34 0.06
N PHE A 74 -19.58 0.08 -1.05
CA PHE A 74 -18.52 -0.69 -1.71
C PHE A 74 -17.30 -0.88 -0.80
N ALA A 75 -16.85 0.17 -0.12
CA ALA A 75 -15.75 0.05 0.86
C ALA A 75 -16.10 -0.91 2.00
N ALA A 76 -17.33 -0.86 2.51
CA ALA A 76 -17.80 -1.78 3.55
C ALA A 76 -17.86 -3.23 3.07
N VAL A 77 -18.31 -3.46 1.84
CA VAL A 77 -18.33 -4.79 1.21
C VAL A 77 -16.91 -5.33 1.06
N VAL A 78 -15.96 -4.53 0.55
CA VAL A 78 -14.55 -4.92 0.42
C VAL A 78 -13.95 -5.27 1.79
N ALA A 79 -14.23 -4.48 2.82
CA ALA A 79 -13.76 -4.76 4.18
C ALA A 79 -14.40 -6.04 4.75
N GLY A 80 -15.70 -6.26 4.53
CA GLY A 80 -16.43 -7.47 4.95
C GLY A 80 -15.90 -8.73 4.27
N VAL A 81 -15.72 -8.71 2.96
CA VAL A 81 -15.16 -9.83 2.18
C VAL A 81 -13.73 -10.12 2.64
N SER A 82 -12.91 -9.08 2.84
CA SER A 82 -11.56 -9.24 3.37
C SER A 82 -11.56 -9.89 4.76
N SER A 83 -12.49 -9.47 5.64
CA SER A 83 -12.64 -10.07 6.97
C SER A 83 -12.95 -11.56 6.91
N TRP A 84 -13.91 -11.93 6.08
CA TRP A 84 -14.32 -13.33 5.90
C TRP A 84 -13.16 -14.18 5.35
N TRP A 85 -12.41 -13.64 4.36
CA TRP A 85 -11.35 -14.39 3.69
C TRP A 85 -10.12 -14.62 4.58
N ILE A 86 -9.70 -13.64 5.38
CA ILE A 86 -8.45 -13.72 6.15
C ILE A 86 -8.68 -13.92 7.65
N GLY A 87 -9.93 -14.05 8.11
CA GLY A 87 -10.24 -14.14 9.54
C GLY A 87 -9.70 -12.93 10.33
N ALA A 88 -9.84 -11.73 9.74
CA ALA A 88 -9.19 -10.53 10.25
C ALA A 88 -9.75 -10.07 11.59
N ARG A 89 -8.89 -9.50 12.42
CA ARG A 89 -9.29 -8.82 13.67
C ARG A 89 -9.98 -7.49 13.33
N PRO A 90 -10.86 -6.97 14.21
CA PRO A 90 -11.60 -5.72 13.96
C PRO A 90 -10.73 -4.55 13.52
N TRP A 91 -9.55 -4.39 14.13
CA TRP A 91 -8.58 -3.38 13.73
C TRP A 91 -8.14 -3.50 12.27
N GLN A 92 -7.86 -4.72 11.81
CA GLN A 92 -7.42 -4.97 10.43
C GLN A 92 -8.54 -4.66 9.43
N ILE A 93 -9.78 -5.00 9.79
CA ILE A 93 -10.98 -4.69 9.00
C ILE A 93 -11.14 -3.17 8.88
N SER A 94 -10.98 -2.46 10.00
CA SER A 94 -11.02 -1.00 10.00
C SER A 94 -9.95 -0.41 9.08
N CYS A 95 -8.72 -0.92 9.10
CA CYS A 95 -7.67 -0.47 8.19
C CYS A 95 -8.06 -0.67 6.71
N VAL A 96 -8.65 -1.82 6.34
CA VAL A 96 -9.13 -2.08 4.97
C VAL A 96 -10.22 -1.07 4.58
N PHE A 97 -11.18 -0.83 5.45
CA PHE A 97 -12.23 0.16 5.22
C PHE A 97 -11.65 1.57 5.04
N PHE A 98 -10.74 1.99 5.93
CA PHE A 98 -10.09 3.30 5.85
C PHE A 98 -9.20 3.45 4.60
N CYS A 99 -8.67 2.38 4.03
CA CYS A 99 -7.98 2.43 2.75
C CYS A 99 -8.93 2.83 1.61
N GLY A 100 -10.16 2.28 1.58
CA GLY A 100 -11.21 2.71 0.66
C GLY A 100 -11.63 4.17 0.87
N LEU A 101 -11.82 4.59 2.14
CA LEU A 101 -12.12 6.00 2.44
C LEU A 101 -11.01 6.95 2.01
N ALA A 102 -9.75 6.59 2.23
CA ALA A 102 -8.61 7.41 1.82
C ALA A 102 -8.53 7.54 0.29
N HIS A 103 -8.90 6.49 -0.45
CA HIS A 103 -9.06 6.55 -1.89
C HIS A 103 -10.11 7.59 -2.29
N PHE A 104 -11.33 7.51 -1.75
CA PHE A 104 -12.41 8.46 -2.06
C PHE A 104 -12.05 9.90 -1.66
N LEU A 105 -11.32 10.07 -0.56
CA LEU A 105 -10.85 11.40 -0.15
C LEU A 105 -9.84 11.97 -1.16
N GLY A 106 -8.94 11.14 -1.67
CA GLY A 106 -8.01 11.51 -2.75
C GLY A 106 -8.76 11.97 -3.99
N ASP A 107 -9.77 11.20 -4.41
CA ASP A 107 -10.58 11.52 -5.57
C ASP A 107 -11.44 12.77 -5.34
N TYR A 108 -11.99 12.97 -4.16
CA TYR A 108 -12.71 14.20 -3.84
C TYR A 108 -11.84 15.44 -4.06
N TYR A 109 -10.59 15.41 -3.59
CA TYR A 109 -9.68 16.53 -3.81
C TYR A 109 -9.15 16.60 -5.25
N GLY A 110 -9.10 15.47 -5.95
CA GLY A 110 -8.55 15.39 -7.30
C GLY A 110 -9.56 15.52 -8.43
N SER A 111 -10.82 15.27 -8.15
CA SER A 111 -11.88 15.24 -9.14
C SER A 111 -12.79 16.44 -8.99
N GLY A 112 -13.01 17.16 -10.08
CA GLY A 112 -13.87 18.32 -10.11
C GLY A 112 -15.23 18.05 -10.75
N PRO A 113 -15.94 19.12 -11.16
CA PRO A 113 -17.22 19.00 -11.83
C PRO A 113 -17.19 18.07 -13.04
N GLY A 114 -18.12 17.14 -13.08
CA GLY A 114 -18.22 16.07 -14.08
C GLY A 114 -17.54 14.75 -13.70
N TRP A 115 -16.98 14.68 -12.46
CA TRP A 115 -16.40 13.49 -11.85
C TRP A 115 -16.81 13.41 -10.37
N GLU A 116 -18.11 13.52 -10.16
CA GLU A 116 -18.72 13.54 -8.84
C GLU A 116 -18.62 12.16 -8.17
N LEU A 117 -18.56 12.17 -6.82
CA LEU A 117 -18.49 10.98 -5.99
C LEU A 117 -19.87 10.72 -5.34
N PRO A 118 -20.59 9.66 -5.71
CA PRO A 118 -21.88 9.30 -5.08
C PRO A 118 -21.65 8.50 -3.79
N LEU A 119 -21.02 9.12 -2.78
CA LEU A 119 -20.54 8.41 -1.57
C LEU A 119 -21.61 7.60 -0.86
N PHE A 120 -22.89 8.03 -0.90
CA PHE A 120 -23.98 7.34 -0.23
C PHE A 120 -24.86 6.50 -1.18
N TYR A 121 -24.41 6.26 -2.41
CA TYR A 121 -25.12 5.37 -3.32
C TYR A 121 -25.18 3.94 -2.75
N PRO A 122 -26.27 3.18 -2.88
CA PRO A 122 -27.53 3.50 -3.59
C PRO A 122 -28.58 4.24 -2.74
N PHE A 123 -28.30 4.56 -1.49
CA PHE A 123 -29.26 5.16 -0.55
C PHE A 123 -29.55 6.64 -0.86
N SER A 124 -28.59 7.34 -1.41
CA SER A 124 -28.73 8.72 -1.87
C SER A 124 -27.96 8.91 -3.17
N GLY A 125 -28.60 9.55 -4.13
CA GLY A 125 -27.96 9.96 -5.39
C GLY A 125 -27.28 11.33 -5.31
N HIS A 126 -27.17 11.93 -4.11
CA HIS A 126 -26.53 13.24 -3.95
C HIS A 126 -25.01 13.15 -4.20
N PRO A 127 -24.49 13.82 -5.23
CA PRO A 127 -23.08 13.75 -5.55
C PRO A 127 -22.25 14.71 -4.68
N PHE A 128 -21.06 14.27 -4.30
CA PHE A 128 -20.04 15.11 -3.69
C PHE A 128 -19.09 15.63 -4.76
N VAL A 129 -18.96 16.95 -4.84
CA VAL A 129 -18.17 17.65 -5.84
C VAL A 129 -17.24 18.64 -5.15
N ASN A 130 -15.96 18.61 -5.50
CA ASN A 130 -15.04 19.66 -5.15
C ASN A 130 -15.06 20.73 -6.27
N PRO A 131 -15.48 21.98 -6.00
CA PRO A 131 -15.51 23.02 -7.02
C PRO A 131 -14.12 23.49 -7.47
N ASP A 132 -13.11 23.31 -6.61
CA ASP A 132 -11.71 23.68 -6.89
C ASP A 132 -10.76 22.49 -6.67
N PRO A 133 -10.75 21.51 -7.57
CA PRO A 133 -9.96 20.30 -7.42
C PRO A 133 -8.46 20.59 -7.60
N TRP A 134 -7.65 19.84 -6.84
CA TRP A 134 -6.21 19.90 -6.99
C TRP A 134 -5.78 19.44 -8.37
N LYS A 135 -4.75 20.07 -8.90
CA LYS A 135 -4.16 19.63 -10.17
C LYS A 135 -3.25 18.42 -9.94
N PHE A 136 -3.22 17.51 -10.89
CA PHE A 136 -2.33 16.33 -10.86
C PHE A 136 -0.86 16.70 -10.55
N ASN A 137 -0.35 17.74 -11.19
CA ASN A 137 0.99 18.29 -10.97
C ASN A 137 0.99 19.49 -10.00
N GLY A 138 -0.10 19.72 -9.26
CA GLY A 138 -0.20 20.74 -8.25
C GLY A 138 0.65 20.39 -7.02
N TRP A 139 1.10 21.41 -6.30
CA TRP A 139 1.96 21.21 -5.13
C TRP A 139 1.30 20.36 -4.03
N GLN A 140 -0.04 20.45 -3.87
CA GLN A 140 -0.79 19.66 -2.90
C GLN A 140 -0.67 18.15 -3.21
N SER A 141 -0.92 17.75 -4.46
CA SER A 141 -0.82 16.36 -4.91
C SER A 141 0.61 15.84 -4.79
N GLN A 142 1.60 16.68 -5.12
CA GLN A 142 3.01 16.31 -5.00
C GLN A 142 3.43 16.14 -3.53
N ILE A 143 2.96 16.98 -2.61
CA ILE A 143 3.23 16.82 -1.18
C ILE A 143 2.66 15.51 -0.67
N VAL A 144 1.41 15.16 -0.98
CA VAL A 144 0.81 13.89 -0.56
C VAL A 144 1.61 12.71 -1.10
N PHE A 145 1.99 12.75 -2.37
CA PHE A 145 2.82 11.71 -2.98
C PHE A 145 4.18 11.57 -2.27
N VAL A 146 4.90 12.67 -2.08
CA VAL A 146 6.23 12.66 -1.45
C VAL A 146 6.14 12.17 0.00
N ILE A 147 5.18 12.64 0.79
CA ILE A 147 4.98 12.18 2.17
C ILE A 147 4.69 10.67 2.18
N SER A 148 3.80 10.19 1.33
CA SER A 148 3.45 8.76 1.26
C SER A 148 4.65 7.91 0.82
N LEU A 149 5.48 8.41 -0.08
CA LEU A 149 6.72 7.76 -0.49
C LEU A 149 7.73 7.71 0.67
N LEU A 150 7.93 8.81 1.40
CA LEU A 150 8.82 8.86 2.57
C LEU A 150 8.35 7.91 3.67
N VAL A 151 7.04 7.85 3.94
CA VAL A 151 6.45 6.88 4.87
C VAL A 151 6.72 5.45 4.41
N THR A 152 6.55 5.16 3.12
CA THR A 152 6.85 3.83 2.55
C THR A 152 8.33 3.46 2.70
N ILE A 153 9.24 4.40 2.44
CA ILE A 153 10.69 4.21 2.65
C ILE A 153 10.99 3.96 4.14
N ALA A 154 10.36 4.71 5.04
CA ALA A 154 10.52 4.51 6.48
C ALA A 154 10.03 3.12 6.91
N ILE A 155 8.87 2.68 6.43
CA ILE A 155 8.35 1.33 6.69
C ILE A 155 9.33 0.27 6.15
N ALA A 156 9.83 0.44 4.92
CA ALA A 156 10.83 -0.47 4.35
C ALA A 156 12.10 -0.50 5.20
N ARG A 157 12.55 0.66 5.68
CA ARG A 157 13.76 0.82 6.49
C ARG A 157 13.65 0.19 7.87
N PHE A 158 12.55 0.45 8.59
CA PHE A 158 12.42 0.08 9.99
C PHE A 158 11.67 -1.23 10.20
N ALA A 159 10.67 -1.54 9.37
CA ALA A 159 9.86 -2.76 9.48
C ALA A 159 10.25 -3.86 8.46
N ALA A 160 11.17 -3.60 7.53
CA ALA A 160 11.53 -4.50 6.43
C ALA A 160 10.32 -4.95 5.57
N ARG A 161 9.42 -4.02 5.31
CA ARG A 161 8.18 -4.26 4.56
C ARG A 161 8.04 -3.27 3.43
N THR A 162 7.67 -3.75 2.26
CA THR A 162 7.34 -2.91 1.09
C THR A 162 6.00 -3.37 0.51
N PRO A 163 5.31 -2.55 -0.29
CA PRO A 163 4.10 -2.99 -1.00
C PRO A 163 4.30 -4.27 -1.82
N LEU A 164 5.53 -4.53 -2.25
CA LEU A 164 5.90 -5.69 -3.06
C LEU A 164 5.83 -7.02 -2.28
N GLU A 165 5.70 -7.00 -0.94
CA GLU A 165 5.48 -8.23 -0.18
C GLU A 165 4.16 -8.92 -0.59
N SER A 166 3.19 -8.18 -1.10
CA SER A 166 1.93 -8.71 -1.60
C SER A 166 2.11 -9.60 -2.85
N ILE A 167 3.17 -9.36 -3.59
CA ILE A 167 3.51 -10.10 -4.82
C ILE A 167 4.51 -11.21 -4.48
N SER A 168 5.65 -10.86 -3.87
CA SER A 168 6.76 -11.78 -3.62
C SER A 168 7.55 -11.40 -2.38
N THR A 169 7.90 -12.40 -1.57
CA THR A 169 8.83 -12.21 -0.44
C THR A 169 10.23 -11.83 -0.91
N GLY A 170 10.69 -12.37 -2.04
CA GLY A 170 12.00 -12.04 -2.61
C GLY A 170 12.09 -10.58 -3.05
N LEU A 171 11.07 -10.08 -3.76
CA LEU A 171 11.00 -8.66 -4.13
C LEU A 171 10.94 -7.76 -2.90
N ASN A 172 10.13 -8.11 -1.89
CA ASN A 172 10.09 -7.36 -0.64
C ASN A 172 11.48 -7.27 0.01
N THR A 173 12.20 -8.39 0.11
CA THR A 173 13.55 -8.41 0.72
C THR A 173 14.50 -7.52 -0.06
N MET A 174 14.56 -7.68 -1.39
CA MET A 174 15.43 -6.88 -2.25
C MET A 174 15.20 -5.37 -2.06
N PHE A 175 13.95 -4.92 -2.13
CA PHE A 175 13.63 -3.48 -2.02
C PHE A 175 13.76 -2.95 -0.59
N SER A 176 13.45 -3.74 0.44
CA SER A 176 13.69 -3.33 1.82
C SER A 176 15.17 -3.22 2.15
N ASP A 177 16.01 -4.06 1.55
CA ASP A 177 17.46 -3.97 1.71
C ASP A 177 18.06 -2.77 0.98
N LEU A 178 17.54 -2.43 -0.22
CA LEU A 178 17.89 -1.19 -0.92
C LEU A 178 17.57 0.06 -0.09
N ALA A 179 16.44 0.08 0.60
CA ALA A 179 16.06 1.17 1.51
C ALA A 179 17.04 1.32 2.69
N VAL A 180 17.72 0.25 3.08
CA VAL A 180 18.79 0.28 4.08
C VAL A 180 20.12 0.80 3.51
N LEU A 181 20.47 0.39 2.29
CA LEU A 181 21.73 0.78 1.65
C LEU A 181 21.80 2.30 1.40
N GLY A 182 20.67 2.96 1.18
CA GLY A 182 20.58 4.40 1.00
C GLY A 182 20.95 5.22 2.26
N PHE A 183 20.93 4.63 3.45
CA PHE A 183 21.23 5.29 4.71
C PHE A 183 22.49 4.69 5.35
N HIS A 184 23.48 5.52 5.66
CA HIS A 184 24.71 5.10 6.30
C HIS A 184 24.46 4.63 7.75
N THR A 185 24.09 3.37 7.91
CA THR A 185 24.03 2.73 9.23
C THR A 185 25.39 2.13 9.58
N ARG A 186 25.83 2.35 10.82
CA ARG A 186 27.03 1.70 11.35
C ARG A 186 26.65 0.49 12.18
N CYS A 187 27.40 -0.59 12.03
CA CYS A 187 27.39 -1.72 12.93
C CYS A 187 27.98 -1.31 14.29
N GLU A 188 27.69 -2.05 15.36
CA GLU A 188 28.28 -1.83 16.69
C GLU A 188 29.81 -1.79 16.66
N CYS A 189 30.43 -2.49 15.72
CA CYS A 189 31.89 -2.45 15.51
C CYS A 189 32.38 -1.22 14.73
N GLY A 190 31.54 -0.22 14.45
CA GLY A 190 31.86 0.98 13.70
C GLY A 190 31.90 0.81 12.17
N LYS A 191 31.93 -0.42 11.63
CA LYS A 191 31.94 -0.69 10.19
C LYS A 191 30.57 -0.40 9.56
N ARG A 192 30.55 -0.14 8.25
CA ARG A 192 29.32 0.10 7.50
C ARG A 192 28.42 -1.15 7.55
N ALA A 193 27.18 -0.98 8.04
CA ALA A 193 26.22 -2.06 8.11
C ALA A 193 25.40 -2.09 6.82
N LEU A 194 25.48 -3.19 6.08
CA LEU A 194 24.91 -3.32 4.73
C LEU A 194 23.83 -4.40 4.65
N TYR A 195 23.78 -5.30 5.62
CA TYR A 195 22.92 -6.46 5.53
C TYR A 195 22.02 -6.58 6.75
N ARG A 196 20.86 -7.18 6.55
CA ARG A 196 19.85 -7.39 7.59
C ARG A 196 19.78 -8.87 7.97
N CYS A 197 19.82 -9.15 9.27
CA CYS A 197 19.55 -10.50 9.75
C CYS A 197 18.11 -10.92 9.38
N HIS A 198 17.95 -12.09 8.77
CA HIS A 198 16.65 -12.60 8.35
C HIS A 198 15.72 -12.95 9.53
N GLN A 199 16.29 -13.24 10.71
CA GLN A 199 15.51 -13.61 11.89
C GLN A 199 15.14 -12.41 12.75
N CYS A 200 16.12 -11.68 13.31
CA CYS A 200 15.85 -10.54 14.20
C CYS A 200 15.76 -9.18 13.50
N ARG A 201 16.01 -9.13 12.19
CA ARG A 201 15.94 -7.92 11.35
C ARG A 201 16.95 -6.83 11.67
N VAL A 202 17.85 -7.05 12.63
CA VAL A 202 18.93 -6.10 12.95
C VAL A 202 19.89 -5.98 11.77
N ILE A 203 20.34 -4.73 11.51
CA ILE A 203 21.27 -4.44 10.40
C ILE A 203 22.68 -4.53 10.95
N ARG A 204 23.56 -5.29 10.29
CA ARG A 204 24.94 -5.54 10.69
C ARG A 204 25.88 -5.44 9.48
N CYS A 205 27.18 -5.33 9.74
CA CYS A 205 28.20 -5.50 8.71
C CYS A 205 28.40 -6.98 8.37
N SER A 206 29.09 -7.26 7.26
CA SER A 206 29.35 -8.62 6.78
C SER A 206 30.10 -9.50 7.78
N GLU A 207 30.88 -8.91 8.67
CA GLU A 207 31.63 -9.67 9.68
C GLU A 207 30.75 -10.19 10.83
N HIS A 208 29.63 -9.51 11.12
CA HIS A 208 28.68 -9.88 12.17
C HIS A 208 27.45 -10.63 11.63
N LEU A 209 27.55 -11.07 10.38
CA LEU A 209 26.51 -11.87 9.72
C LEU A 209 27.13 -13.13 9.12
N ARG A 210 26.39 -14.22 9.14
CA ARG A 210 26.75 -15.48 8.52
C ARG A 210 25.74 -15.86 7.48
N PHE A 211 26.21 -16.28 6.33
CA PHE A 211 25.37 -16.91 5.31
C PHE A 211 25.10 -18.34 5.75
N VAL A 212 23.83 -18.65 5.91
CA VAL A 212 23.32 -19.99 6.23
C VAL A 212 22.46 -20.44 5.05
N GLY A 213 22.64 -21.59 4.52
CA GLY A 213 22.02 -22.12 3.28
C GLY A 213 20.79 -21.39 2.72
N HIS A 214 20.47 -21.61 1.46
CA HIS A 214 19.32 -20.99 0.74
C HIS A 214 19.30 -19.44 0.74
N GLY A 215 20.47 -18.78 0.77
CA GLY A 215 20.59 -17.32 0.69
C GLY A 215 20.14 -16.56 1.94
N ARG A 216 19.93 -17.25 3.06
CA ARG A 216 19.61 -16.61 4.34
C ARG A 216 20.86 -16.08 5.03
N VAL A 217 20.71 -14.92 5.68
CA VAL A 217 21.77 -14.27 6.46
C VAL A 217 21.30 -14.13 7.90
N LEU A 218 22.07 -14.63 8.86
CA LEU A 218 21.76 -14.53 10.29
C LEU A 218 22.89 -13.79 11.02
N CYS A 219 22.53 -12.98 12.02
CA CYS A 219 23.52 -12.46 12.96
C CYS A 219 23.97 -13.55 13.94
N GLN A 220 25.11 -13.34 14.57
CA GLN A 220 25.71 -14.34 15.47
C GLN A 220 24.74 -14.77 16.56
N THR A 221 24.05 -13.83 17.20
CA THR A 221 23.08 -14.12 18.27
C THR A 221 21.94 -15.04 17.79
N CYS A 222 21.41 -14.79 16.57
CA CYS A 222 20.36 -15.64 16.04
C CYS A 222 20.88 -17.01 15.59
N LEU A 223 22.13 -17.08 15.12
CA LEU A 223 22.77 -18.34 14.76
C LEU A 223 22.98 -19.20 16.02
N ASP A 224 23.46 -18.60 17.09
CA ASP A 224 23.70 -19.32 18.35
C ASP A 224 22.38 -19.81 18.97
N SER A 225 21.33 -18.99 18.95
CA SER A 225 20.00 -19.41 19.44
C SER A 225 19.37 -20.53 18.60
N SER A 226 19.63 -20.55 17.29
CA SER A 226 19.14 -21.66 16.44
C SER A 226 19.83 -22.99 16.71
N ARG A 227 21.11 -22.96 17.11
CA ARG A 227 21.87 -24.14 17.51
C ARG A 227 21.44 -24.69 18.85
N THR A 228 21.13 -23.83 19.82
CA THR A 228 20.69 -24.26 21.15
C THR A 228 19.28 -24.84 21.16
N THR A 229 18.43 -24.48 20.23
CA THR A 229 17.03 -24.98 20.15
C THR A 229 16.91 -26.27 19.32
N GLY A 230 17.99 -26.87 18.84
CA GLY A 230 17.99 -28.14 18.11
C GLY A 230 17.21 -28.12 16.77
N ARG A 231 16.90 -26.92 16.26
CA ARG A 231 16.29 -26.76 14.93
C ARG A 231 17.35 -26.70 13.83
N GLU A 232 18.20 -27.71 13.79
CA GLU A 232 18.92 -28.03 12.57
C GLU A 232 17.96 -28.73 11.61
N GLY A 233 17.62 -28.03 10.57
CA GLY A 233 17.12 -28.44 9.28
C GLY A 233 16.42 -29.78 9.15
N ASP A 234 15.09 -29.72 9.15
CA ASP A 234 14.32 -30.65 8.31
C ASP A 234 14.46 -30.13 6.86
N PRO A 235 15.05 -30.88 5.93
CA PRO A 235 14.99 -30.52 4.54
C PRO A 235 13.58 -30.86 4.06
N ASP A 236 12.76 -29.83 3.85
CA ASP A 236 11.48 -29.99 3.16
C ASP A 236 11.70 -30.67 1.79
N PRO A 237 10.84 -31.64 1.47
CA PRO A 237 10.91 -32.43 0.23
C PRO A 237 10.59 -31.61 -1.03
#